data_e06854ce91ae99b0a80ffe2cb093eb3a
#
_entry.id   e06854ce91ae99b0a80ffe2cb093eb3a
#
_cell.length_a   1.000
_cell.length_b   1.000
_cell.length_c   1.000
_cell.angle_alpha   90.00
_cell.angle_beta   90.00
_cell.angle_gamma   90.00
#
_symmetry.space_group_name_H-M   'P 1'
#
loop_
_entity.id
_entity.type
_entity.pdbx_description
1 polymer ?
#
loop_
_entity_poly.entity_id
_entity_poly.type
_entity_poly.pdbx_seq_one_letter_code
_entity_poly.pdbx_strand_id
1 'polypeptide(L)'
;MKNKLSFILLLLVSNVLYGQKIKQVIDKSNREVYFVLKKDQTIKHGEFVKLYPNKNNVLMAGYYKNGEKDSIWTFFDASGEIIQKYNYSNKKLVFLRDSNKVTETKYKLINGTDNPLVTLDRQPVFLGGDDYLFILLAQIIQYPEEAAKNGKGGKVYISFVVDKNGKATNFNVLNSIGFGLDEEALRAVKSLPDYWIPGVLNGEFVDIELIYPISFRNEM
;
A
#
# COMPACT_ATOMS: atom_id res chain seq x y z
N MET A 1 0.23 31.31 3.66
CA MET A 1 -0.02 29.91 4.02
C MET A 1 -1.53 29.63 4.20
N LYS A 2 -2.37 30.01 3.28
CA LYS A 2 -3.84 29.81 3.41
C LYS A 2 -4.39 29.29 2.10
N ASN A 3 -4.17 28.09 1.59
CA ASN A 3 -4.94 27.68 0.40
C ASN A 3 -4.84 26.18 0.02
N LYS A 4 -4.17 25.31 0.82
CA LYS A 4 -4.13 23.88 0.45
C LYS A 4 -5.37 23.11 0.93
N LEU A 5 -6.02 23.55 2.02
CA LEU A 5 -7.27 22.93 2.48
C LEU A 5 -8.47 23.33 1.58
N SER A 6 -8.41 24.53 0.99
CA SER A 6 -9.44 25.03 0.03
C SER A 6 -9.44 24.24 -1.28
N PHE A 7 -8.30 23.68 -1.71
CA PHE A 7 -8.21 22.91 -2.95
C PHE A 7 -8.82 21.51 -2.80
N ILE A 8 -8.73 20.90 -1.62
CA ILE A 8 -9.39 19.62 -1.31
C ILE A 8 -10.91 19.82 -1.24
N LEU A 9 -11.37 20.97 -0.76
CA LEU A 9 -12.80 21.29 -0.70
C LEU A 9 -13.39 21.61 -2.08
N LEU A 10 -12.59 22.12 -3.03
CA LEU A 10 -13.05 22.51 -4.37
C LEU A 10 -13.18 21.32 -5.34
N LEU A 11 -12.47 20.21 -5.11
CA LEU A 11 -12.60 18.97 -5.90
C LEU A 11 -13.89 18.20 -5.57
N LEU A 12 -14.57 18.55 -4.48
CA LEU A 12 -15.72 17.81 -3.95
C LEU A 12 -17.10 18.40 -4.39
N VAL A 13 -17.13 19.40 -5.26
CA VAL A 13 -18.39 20.12 -5.58
C VAL A 13 -19.03 19.71 -6.92
N SER A 14 -18.43 18.85 -7.73
CA SER A 14 -18.90 18.62 -9.10
C SER A 14 -19.78 17.38 -9.34
N ASN A 15 -20.36 16.74 -8.31
CA ASN A 15 -21.10 15.49 -8.54
C ASN A 15 -22.59 15.54 -8.15
N VAL A 16 -23.36 16.38 -8.87
CA VAL A 16 -24.84 16.26 -8.94
C VAL A 16 -25.27 15.50 -10.22
N LEU A 17 -24.44 14.66 -10.80
CA LEU A 17 -24.69 14.11 -12.15
C LEU A 17 -25.06 12.63 -12.24
N TYR A 18 -25.37 11.95 -11.14
CA TYR A 18 -25.98 10.62 -11.25
C TYR A 18 -27.06 10.48 -10.18
N GLY A 19 -28.32 10.34 -10.55
CA GLY A 19 -29.56 10.25 -9.77
C GLY A 19 -29.56 9.54 -8.41
N GLN A 20 -28.41 9.22 -7.83
CA GLN A 20 -28.26 8.67 -6.49
C GLN A 20 -27.92 9.78 -5.49
N LYS A 21 -28.74 9.89 -4.46
CA LYS A 21 -28.48 10.83 -3.36
C LYS A 21 -27.31 10.32 -2.53
N ILE A 22 -26.22 11.10 -2.48
CA ILE A 22 -25.02 10.83 -1.69
C ILE A 22 -24.90 11.78 -0.50
N LYS A 23 -24.12 11.37 0.51
CA LYS A 23 -23.79 12.16 1.71
C LYS A 23 -22.30 12.10 1.94
N GLN A 24 -21.68 13.26 2.17
CA GLN A 24 -20.27 13.33 2.57
C GLN A 24 -20.06 12.84 3.99
N VAL A 25 -18.97 12.14 4.20
CA VAL A 25 -18.47 11.70 5.50
C VAL A 25 -17.05 12.21 5.66
N ILE A 26 -16.73 12.78 6.83
CA ILE A 26 -15.40 13.19 7.23
C ILE A 26 -15.00 12.30 8.41
N ASP A 27 -14.15 11.32 8.15
CA ASP A 27 -13.59 10.43 9.15
C ASP A 27 -12.25 11.01 9.64
N LYS A 28 -12.28 11.67 10.79
CA LYS A 28 -11.09 12.30 11.38
C LYS A 28 -10.09 11.27 11.92
N SER A 29 -10.57 10.11 12.38
CA SER A 29 -9.70 9.06 12.94
C SER A 29 -8.84 8.41 11.87
N ASN A 30 -9.42 8.13 10.71
CA ASN A 30 -8.72 7.56 9.55
C ASN A 30 -8.18 8.61 8.57
N ARG A 31 -8.46 9.91 8.85
CA ARG A 31 -8.09 11.05 7.99
C ARG A 31 -8.60 10.87 6.55
N GLU A 32 -9.86 10.43 6.44
CA GLU A 32 -10.55 10.19 5.18
C GLU A 32 -11.71 11.16 4.97
N VAL A 33 -11.90 11.58 3.71
CA VAL A 33 -13.10 12.27 3.26
C VAL A 33 -13.68 11.46 2.10
N TYR A 34 -14.93 11.04 2.22
CA TYR A 34 -15.59 10.23 1.22
C TYR A 34 -17.09 10.45 1.19
N PHE A 35 -17.75 9.88 0.20
CA PHE A 35 -19.19 9.91 0.07
C PHE A 35 -19.79 8.53 0.24
N VAL A 36 -21.03 8.48 0.75
CA VAL A 36 -21.83 7.26 0.93
C VAL A 36 -23.20 7.44 0.31
N LEU A 37 -23.87 6.36 -0.03
CA LEU A 37 -25.26 6.40 -0.47
C LEU A 37 -26.16 6.83 0.69
N LYS A 38 -27.08 7.78 0.46
CA LYS A 38 -28.03 8.21 1.52
C LYS A 38 -28.95 7.09 1.99
N LYS A 39 -29.30 6.16 1.09
CA LYS A 39 -30.16 5.01 1.39
C LYS A 39 -29.46 3.92 2.22
N ASP A 40 -28.13 3.84 2.11
CA ASP A 40 -27.29 2.91 2.87
C ASP A 40 -25.92 3.54 3.09
N GLN A 41 -25.70 4.07 4.30
CA GLN A 41 -24.49 4.80 4.66
C GLN A 41 -23.27 3.89 4.90
N THR A 42 -23.40 2.58 4.78
CA THR A 42 -22.27 1.64 4.80
C THR A 42 -21.60 1.54 3.43
N ILE A 43 -22.30 1.95 2.35
CA ILE A 43 -21.81 1.82 0.98
C ILE A 43 -21.13 3.12 0.53
N LYS A 44 -19.80 3.08 0.37
CA LYS A 44 -19.04 4.18 -0.25
C LYS A 44 -19.46 4.34 -1.72
N HIS A 45 -19.75 5.58 -2.15
CA HIS A 45 -20.12 5.91 -3.52
C HIS A 45 -19.79 7.37 -3.81
N GLY A 46 -18.88 7.62 -4.74
CA GLY A 46 -18.38 8.96 -5.04
C GLY A 46 -16.91 9.11 -4.75
N GLU A 47 -16.45 10.34 -4.68
CA GLU A 47 -15.06 10.68 -4.45
C GLU A 47 -14.56 10.22 -3.08
N PHE A 48 -13.28 9.90 -3.03
CA PHE A 48 -12.56 9.50 -1.84
C PHE A 48 -11.20 10.19 -1.79
N VAL A 49 -10.84 10.69 -0.63
CA VAL A 49 -9.52 11.24 -0.34
C VAL A 49 -9.05 10.73 1.02
N LYS A 50 -7.80 10.26 1.09
CA LYS A 50 -7.11 9.94 2.34
C LYS A 50 -5.87 10.81 2.47
N LEU A 51 -5.65 11.33 3.68
CA LEU A 51 -4.46 12.13 4.00
C LEU A 51 -3.40 11.29 4.69
N TYR A 52 -2.15 11.73 4.63
CA TYR A 52 -1.08 11.20 5.46
C TYR A 52 -1.39 11.33 6.95
N PRO A 53 -0.98 10.37 7.83
CA PRO A 53 -1.30 10.39 9.26
C PRO A 53 -0.90 11.70 9.95
N ASN A 54 0.26 12.24 9.66
CA ASN A 54 0.85 13.38 10.35
C ASN A 54 1.03 14.64 9.48
N LYS A 55 0.42 14.67 8.28
CA LYS A 55 0.52 15.77 7.33
C LYS A 55 -0.82 16.04 6.66
N ASN A 56 -1.04 17.27 6.20
CA ASN A 56 -2.25 17.62 5.45
C ASN A 56 -2.12 17.35 3.95
N ASN A 57 -1.11 16.59 3.54
CA ASN A 57 -0.94 16.17 2.16
C ASN A 57 -1.80 14.94 1.86
N VAL A 58 -2.28 14.88 0.64
CA VAL A 58 -3.06 13.72 0.16
C VAL A 58 -2.12 12.53 0.04
N LEU A 59 -2.54 11.38 0.57
CA LEU A 59 -1.89 10.09 0.39
C LEU A 59 -2.46 9.38 -0.84
N MET A 60 -3.78 9.38 -0.97
CA MET A 60 -4.45 8.82 -2.14
C MET A 60 -5.80 9.48 -2.40
N ALA A 61 -6.22 9.48 -3.65
CA ALA A 61 -7.54 9.95 -4.08
C ALA A 61 -8.08 9.05 -5.20
N GLY A 62 -9.40 8.88 -5.24
CA GLY A 62 -10.06 8.06 -6.24
C GLY A 62 -11.57 8.13 -6.13
N TYR A 63 -12.22 7.13 -6.69
CA TYR A 63 -13.68 7.07 -6.75
C TYR A 63 -14.17 5.68 -6.30
N TYR A 64 -15.26 5.66 -5.53
CA TYR A 64 -16.00 4.45 -5.19
C TYR A 64 -17.30 4.38 -5.96
N LYS A 65 -17.62 3.21 -6.48
CA LYS A 65 -18.91 2.90 -7.09
C LYS A 65 -19.52 1.69 -6.39
N ASN A 66 -20.63 1.92 -5.67
CA ASN A 66 -21.37 0.89 -4.93
C ASN A 66 -20.49 0.04 -3.97
N GLY A 67 -19.58 0.70 -3.24
CA GLY A 67 -18.71 0.06 -2.24
C GLY A 67 -17.35 -0.38 -2.77
N GLU A 68 -17.18 -0.46 -4.08
CA GLU A 68 -15.92 -0.90 -4.71
C GLU A 68 -15.12 0.28 -5.27
N LYS A 69 -13.80 0.15 -5.24
CA LYS A 69 -12.92 1.11 -5.92
C LYS A 69 -13.12 1.03 -7.42
N ASP A 70 -13.32 2.18 -8.07
CA ASP A 70 -13.59 2.29 -9.50
C ASP A 70 -12.73 3.38 -10.14
N SER A 71 -12.59 3.34 -11.47
CA SER A 71 -11.84 4.33 -12.24
C SER A 71 -10.37 4.46 -11.80
N ILE A 72 -9.76 5.61 -12.06
CA ILE A 72 -8.33 5.85 -11.74
C ILE A 72 -8.19 6.33 -10.30
N TRP A 73 -7.37 5.62 -9.54
CA TRP A 73 -6.87 6.05 -8.25
C TRP A 73 -5.46 6.60 -8.39
N THR A 74 -5.22 7.74 -7.76
CA THR A 74 -3.94 8.43 -7.76
C THR A 74 -3.34 8.36 -6.35
N PHE A 75 -2.07 8.00 -6.29
CA PHE A 75 -1.30 7.91 -5.05
C PHE A 75 -0.19 8.95 -5.08
N PHE A 76 0.08 9.54 -3.93
CA PHE A 76 1.02 10.65 -3.79
C PHE A 76 2.06 10.31 -2.72
N ASP A 77 3.27 10.86 -2.86
CA ASP A 77 4.26 10.85 -1.80
C ASP A 77 3.98 11.95 -0.74
N ALA A 78 4.79 11.93 0.32
CA ALA A 78 4.65 12.87 1.42
C ALA A 78 4.93 14.35 1.03
N SER A 79 5.50 14.63 -0.15
CA SER A 79 5.65 15.98 -0.72
C SER A 79 4.40 16.43 -1.48
N GLY A 80 3.53 15.49 -1.84
CA GLY A 80 2.31 15.70 -2.63
C GLY A 80 2.52 15.50 -4.13
N GLU A 81 3.62 14.88 -4.54
CA GLU A 81 3.85 14.50 -5.93
C GLU A 81 3.26 13.13 -6.24
N ILE A 82 2.76 12.95 -7.46
CA ILE A 82 2.16 11.70 -7.90
C ILE A 82 3.24 10.63 -8.04
N ILE A 83 3.04 9.48 -7.36
CA ILE A 83 3.93 8.31 -7.47
C ILE A 83 3.32 7.20 -8.32
N GLN A 84 2.00 7.01 -8.25
CA GLN A 84 1.31 5.95 -8.98
C GLN A 84 -0.08 6.40 -9.42
N LYS A 85 -0.56 5.84 -10.54
CA LYS A 85 -1.97 5.83 -10.93
C LYS A 85 -2.35 4.41 -11.32
N TYR A 86 -3.44 3.92 -10.74
CA TYR A 86 -3.97 2.59 -11.00
C TYR A 86 -5.44 2.66 -11.37
N ASN A 87 -5.83 2.00 -12.45
CA ASN A 87 -7.22 1.92 -12.89
C ASN A 87 -7.84 0.63 -12.34
N TYR A 88 -8.74 0.79 -11.35
CA TYR A 88 -9.43 -0.34 -10.71
C TYR A 88 -10.47 -1.00 -11.60
N SER A 89 -11.09 -0.25 -12.54
CA SER A 89 -12.11 -0.82 -13.45
C SER A 89 -11.53 -1.87 -14.40
N ASN A 90 -10.29 -1.69 -14.86
CA ASN A 90 -9.62 -2.62 -15.77
C ASN A 90 -8.35 -3.27 -15.16
N LYS A 91 -8.07 -3.01 -13.89
CA LYS A 91 -6.95 -3.57 -13.11
C LYS A 91 -5.58 -3.31 -13.74
N LYS A 92 -5.35 -2.09 -14.26
CA LYS A 92 -4.09 -1.74 -14.94
C LYS A 92 -3.36 -0.60 -14.22
N LEU A 93 -2.05 -0.75 -14.11
CA LEU A 93 -1.14 0.33 -13.75
C LEU A 93 -1.10 1.33 -14.91
N VAL A 94 -1.53 2.58 -14.64
CA VAL A 94 -1.60 3.66 -15.65
C VAL A 94 -0.34 4.52 -15.63
N PHE A 95 0.21 4.72 -14.42
CA PHE A 95 1.40 5.52 -14.21
C PHE A 95 2.18 4.99 -13.01
N LEU A 96 3.48 4.90 -13.16
CA LEU A 96 4.43 4.68 -12.09
C LEU A 96 5.55 5.69 -12.25
N ARG A 97 5.77 6.51 -11.22
CA ARG A 97 6.92 7.41 -11.22
C ARG A 97 8.19 6.57 -11.17
N ASP A 98 8.99 6.73 -12.19
CA ASP A 98 10.28 6.07 -12.26
C ASP A 98 11.15 6.61 -11.12
N SER A 99 11.40 5.78 -10.12
CA SER A 99 12.53 6.05 -9.25
C SER A 99 13.75 5.75 -10.10
N ASN A 100 14.43 6.77 -10.62
CA ASN A 100 15.67 6.68 -11.41
C ASN A 100 16.84 5.96 -10.70
N LYS A 101 16.54 5.09 -9.78
CA LYS A 101 17.43 4.05 -9.30
C LYS A 101 17.33 2.88 -10.27
N VAL A 102 18.08 2.96 -11.38
CA VAL A 102 18.56 1.73 -12.02
C VAL A 102 19.43 1.07 -10.95
N THR A 103 18.78 0.33 -10.08
CA THR A 103 19.48 -0.55 -9.16
C THR A 103 19.83 -1.76 -9.98
N GLU A 104 21.12 -2.10 -10.05
CA GLU A 104 21.58 -3.42 -10.49
C GLU A 104 21.08 -4.53 -9.55
N THR A 105 19.96 -4.29 -8.87
CA THR A 105 19.38 -5.21 -7.90
C THR A 105 18.91 -6.44 -8.64
N LYS A 106 19.50 -7.56 -8.25
CA LYS A 106 19.10 -8.88 -8.74
C LYS A 106 17.99 -9.42 -7.85
N TYR A 107 16.99 -9.96 -8.49
CA TYR A 107 15.83 -10.57 -7.85
C TYR A 107 15.82 -12.07 -8.13
N LYS A 108 15.40 -12.86 -7.16
CA LYS A 108 15.25 -14.30 -7.33
C LYS A 108 13.94 -14.58 -8.07
N LEU A 109 14.05 -15.05 -9.30
CA LEU A 109 12.94 -15.51 -10.11
C LEU A 109 12.48 -16.88 -9.60
N ILE A 110 11.20 -17.04 -9.37
CA ILE A 110 10.61 -18.32 -8.95
C ILE A 110 10.00 -18.99 -10.19
N ASN A 111 10.74 -19.94 -10.75
CA ASN A 111 10.34 -20.66 -11.98
C ASN A 111 10.16 -22.16 -11.76
N GLY A 112 10.28 -22.63 -10.52
CA GLY A 112 10.05 -24.03 -10.15
C GLY A 112 11.29 -24.94 -10.24
N THR A 113 12.37 -24.52 -10.89
CA THR A 113 13.61 -25.34 -11.05
C THR A 113 14.84 -24.67 -10.49
N ASP A 114 15.41 -23.71 -11.21
CA ASP A 114 16.74 -23.16 -10.87
C ASP A 114 16.66 -21.88 -10.04
N ASN A 115 15.50 -21.21 -10.01
CA ASN A 115 15.26 -19.94 -9.30
C ASN A 115 16.43 -18.94 -9.45
N PRO A 116 16.77 -18.53 -10.69
CA PRO A 116 17.95 -17.72 -10.95
C PRO A 116 17.79 -16.29 -10.45
N LEU A 117 18.95 -15.63 -10.22
CA LEU A 117 18.97 -14.18 -9.98
C LEU A 117 18.90 -13.42 -11.32
N VAL A 118 17.90 -12.57 -11.48
CA VAL A 118 17.63 -11.81 -12.70
C VAL A 118 17.55 -10.30 -12.41
N THR A 119 17.85 -9.50 -13.43
CA THR A 119 17.52 -8.06 -13.43
C THR A 119 16.17 -7.89 -14.12
N LEU A 120 15.26 -7.19 -13.48
CA LEU A 120 13.89 -7.00 -13.96
C LEU A 120 13.76 -5.72 -14.78
N ASP A 121 12.87 -5.72 -15.78
CA ASP A 121 12.43 -4.49 -16.47
C ASP A 121 11.69 -3.58 -15.50
N ARG A 122 10.94 -4.18 -14.57
CA ARG A 122 10.26 -3.49 -13.47
C ARG A 122 10.14 -4.43 -12.25
N GLN A 123 10.57 -3.95 -11.10
CA GLN A 123 10.40 -4.69 -9.84
C GLN A 123 8.92 -4.77 -9.43
N PRO A 124 8.52 -5.76 -8.61
CA PRO A 124 7.22 -5.74 -7.96
C PRO A 124 7.07 -4.46 -7.14
N VAL A 125 5.90 -3.83 -7.19
CA VAL A 125 5.61 -2.61 -6.44
C VAL A 125 4.32 -2.75 -5.65
N PHE A 126 4.29 -2.21 -4.43
CA PHE A 126 3.07 -2.14 -3.65
C PHE A 126 2.21 -0.97 -4.16
N LEU A 127 0.91 -1.19 -4.29
CA LEU A 127 -0.01 -0.15 -4.74
C LEU A 127 -0.14 0.92 -3.65
N GLY A 128 0.24 2.14 -3.99
CA GLY A 128 0.39 3.25 -3.05
C GLY A 128 1.82 3.49 -2.60
N GLY A 129 2.78 2.67 -3.07
CA GLY A 129 4.21 2.82 -2.79
C GLY A 129 4.62 2.42 -1.37
N ASP A 130 5.90 2.60 -1.09
CA ASP A 130 6.50 2.20 0.19
C ASP A 130 5.94 2.98 1.38
N ASP A 131 5.62 4.27 1.21
CA ASP A 131 5.01 5.08 2.28
C ASP A 131 3.68 4.49 2.74
N TYR A 132 2.83 4.08 1.80
CA TYR A 132 1.54 3.49 2.15
C TYR A 132 1.69 2.09 2.76
N LEU A 133 2.59 1.28 2.24
CA LEU A 133 2.95 -0.02 2.83
C LEU A 133 3.43 0.15 4.28
N PHE A 134 4.32 1.12 4.52
CA PHE A 134 4.80 1.44 5.87
C PHE A 134 3.66 1.89 6.81
N ILE A 135 2.75 2.76 6.34
CA ILE A 135 1.59 3.20 7.12
C ILE A 135 0.70 2.01 7.49
N LEU A 136 0.44 1.09 6.57
CA LEU A 136 -0.36 -0.11 6.85
C LEU A 136 0.33 -1.01 7.87
N LEU A 137 1.63 -1.28 7.70
CA LEU A 137 2.39 -2.09 8.65
C LEU A 137 2.40 -1.46 10.06
N ALA A 138 2.60 -0.14 10.15
CA ALA A 138 2.58 0.57 11.44
C ALA A 138 1.21 0.49 12.15
N GLN A 139 0.11 0.31 11.40
CA GLN A 139 -1.23 0.10 11.98
C GLN A 139 -1.48 -1.35 12.40
N ILE A 140 -0.80 -2.31 11.78
CA ILE A 140 -1.01 -3.75 11.98
C ILE A 140 -0.09 -4.31 13.06
N ILE A 141 1.17 -3.84 13.10
CA ILE A 141 2.22 -4.36 14.00
C ILE A 141 1.87 -4.06 15.45
N GLN A 142 1.97 -5.11 16.28
CA GLN A 142 1.88 -5.03 17.73
C GLN A 142 3.24 -5.41 18.32
N TYR A 143 3.78 -4.57 19.19
CA TYR A 143 5.06 -4.86 19.84
C TYR A 143 4.86 -5.98 20.89
N PRO A 144 5.54 -7.14 20.78
CA PRO A 144 5.35 -8.22 21.73
C PRO A 144 5.75 -7.83 23.16
N GLU A 145 4.92 -8.17 24.14
CA GLU A 145 5.17 -7.83 25.54
C GLU A 145 6.49 -8.42 26.06
N GLU A 146 6.82 -9.65 25.65
CA GLU A 146 8.07 -10.30 26.06
C GLU A 146 9.28 -9.53 25.56
N ALA A 147 9.25 -9.07 24.29
CA ALA A 147 10.31 -8.25 23.72
C ALA A 147 10.43 -6.90 24.47
N ALA A 148 9.29 -6.26 24.77
CA ALA A 148 9.27 -4.99 25.51
C ALA A 148 9.87 -5.14 26.92
N LYS A 149 9.46 -6.17 27.68
CA LYS A 149 9.97 -6.45 29.02
C LYS A 149 11.47 -6.73 29.06
N ASN A 150 12.02 -7.30 28.00
CA ASN A 150 13.44 -7.64 27.88
C ASN A 150 14.27 -6.60 27.11
N GLY A 151 13.69 -5.45 26.73
CA GLY A 151 14.40 -4.41 25.98
C GLY A 151 14.90 -4.88 24.61
N LYS A 152 14.21 -5.87 23.99
CA LYS A 152 14.64 -6.49 22.73
C LYS A 152 13.97 -5.82 21.53
N GLY A 153 14.75 -5.49 20.52
CA GLY A 153 14.32 -4.96 19.24
C GLY A 153 15.30 -5.38 18.15
N GLY A 154 15.06 -4.93 16.94
CA GLY A 154 15.92 -5.25 15.80
C GLY A 154 15.17 -5.31 14.50
N LYS A 155 15.80 -5.89 13.45
CA LYS A 155 15.19 -6.07 12.14
C LYS A 155 14.93 -7.55 11.90
N VAL A 156 13.69 -7.91 11.66
CA VAL A 156 13.28 -9.23 11.15
C VAL A 156 13.11 -9.12 9.64
N TYR A 157 13.80 -9.97 8.89
CA TYR A 157 13.68 -10.02 7.43
C TYR A 157 12.67 -11.09 7.04
N ILE A 158 11.62 -10.70 6.36
CA ILE A 158 10.59 -11.60 5.83
C ILE A 158 10.80 -11.73 4.33
N SER A 159 11.01 -12.97 3.82
CA SER A 159 10.89 -13.23 2.39
C SER A 159 9.48 -13.69 2.05
N PHE A 160 9.02 -13.32 0.87
CA PHE A 160 7.77 -13.79 0.29
C PHE A 160 7.82 -13.66 -1.23
N VAL A 161 6.98 -14.43 -1.92
CA VAL A 161 6.86 -14.38 -3.37
C VAL A 161 5.69 -13.51 -3.76
N VAL A 162 5.93 -12.50 -4.60
CA VAL A 162 4.86 -11.83 -5.35
C VAL A 162 4.70 -12.57 -6.67
N ASP A 163 3.56 -13.25 -6.83
CA ASP A 163 3.27 -14.00 -8.04
C ASP A 163 2.87 -13.08 -9.21
N LYS A 164 2.81 -13.66 -10.41
CA LYS A 164 2.39 -12.96 -11.64
C LYS A 164 0.99 -12.37 -11.62
N ASN A 165 0.16 -12.72 -10.63
CA ASN A 165 -1.18 -12.17 -10.41
C ASN A 165 -1.19 -11.06 -9.35
N GLY A 166 -0.04 -10.75 -8.74
CA GLY A 166 0.09 -9.76 -7.67
C GLY A 166 -0.28 -10.28 -6.28
N LYS A 167 -0.37 -11.60 -6.10
CA LYS A 167 -0.63 -12.21 -4.81
C LYS A 167 0.68 -12.49 -4.07
N ALA A 168 0.72 -12.14 -2.78
CA ALA A 168 1.84 -12.48 -1.91
C ALA A 168 1.67 -13.89 -1.31
N THR A 169 2.69 -14.72 -1.43
CA THR A 169 2.69 -16.14 -1.02
C THR A 169 4.07 -16.57 -0.48
N ASN A 170 4.19 -17.78 0.06
CA ASN A 170 5.48 -18.40 0.46
C ASN A 170 6.29 -17.54 1.44
N PHE A 171 5.65 -17.09 2.51
CA PHE A 171 6.28 -16.24 3.52
C PHE A 171 7.22 -17.03 4.44
N ASN A 172 8.45 -16.54 4.64
CA ASN A 172 9.45 -17.13 5.53
C ASN A 172 10.17 -16.04 6.33
N VAL A 173 10.56 -16.37 7.55
CA VAL A 173 11.48 -15.57 8.36
C VAL A 173 12.92 -15.97 7.98
N LEU A 174 13.76 -14.98 7.59
CA LEU A 174 15.14 -15.24 7.17
C LEU A 174 16.15 -15.17 8.32
N ASN A 175 15.83 -14.43 9.38
CA ASN A 175 16.66 -14.30 10.58
C ASN A 175 15.77 -14.27 11.81
N SER A 176 16.21 -14.88 12.89
CA SER A 176 15.48 -14.88 14.15
C SER A 176 16.08 -13.90 15.15
N ILE A 177 15.21 -13.13 15.84
CA ILE A 177 15.54 -12.33 17.01
C ILE A 177 14.96 -12.99 18.27
N GLY A 178 13.84 -13.72 18.11
CA GLY A 178 13.07 -14.30 19.21
C GLY A 178 12.17 -13.29 19.92
N PHE A 179 11.74 -13.62 21.14
CA PHE A 179 10.88 -12.78 21.99
C PHE A 179 9.53 -12.42 21.35
N GLY A 180 9.00 -13.26 20.44
CA GLY A 180 7.77 -13.02 19.69
C GLY A 180 7.88 -12.05 18.52
N LEU A 181 9.07 -11.47 18.28
CA LEU A 181 9.27 -10.48 17.20
C LEU A 181 9.17 -11.11 15.81
N ASP A 182 9.65 -12.34 15.66
CA ASP A 182 9.66 -13.07 14.38
C ASP A 182 8.25 -13.45 13.96
N GLU A 183 7.45 -13.96 14.91
CA GLU A 183 6.04 -14.33 14.70
C GLU A 183 5.19 -13.12 14.37
N GLU A 184 5.42 -12.01 15.07
CA GLU A 184 4.69 -10.77 14.84
C GLU A 184 5.02 -10.15 13.49
N ALA A 185 6.30 -10.11 13.11
CA ALA A 185 6.72 -9.65 11.78
C ALA A 185 6.05 -10.47 10.66
N LEU A 186 6.08 -11.80 10.79
CA LEU A 186 5.46 -12.71 9.84
C LEU A 186 3.94 -12.52 9.77
N ARG A 187 3.28 -12.40 10.93
CA ARG A 187 1.84 -12.15 11.03
C ARG A 187 1.46 -10.83 10.34
N ALA A 188 2.21 -9.76 10.63
CA ALA A 188 1.94 -8.43 10.08
C ALA A 188 2.04 -8.42 8.56
N VAL A 189 3.12 -8.99 7.99
CA VAL A 189 3.30 -9.04 6.53
C VAL A 189 2.23 -9.90 5.86
N LYS A 190 1.86 -11.04 6.44
CA LYS A 190 0.76 -11.90 5.95
C LYS A 190 -0.63 -11.22 6.01
N SER A 191 -0.80 -10.24 6.88
CA SER A 191 -2.07 -9.50 7.04
C SER A 191 -2.21 -8.33 6.07
N LEU A 192 -1.17 -8.03 5.29
CA LEU A 192 -1.26 -7.00 4.26
C LEU A 192 -2.25 -7.41 3.17
N PRO A 193 -2.99 -6.46 2.61
CA PRO A 193 -3.84 -6.75 1.46
C PRO A 193 -3.01 -7.11 0.22
N ASP A 194 -3.58 -7.89 -0.69
CA ASP A 194 -2.97 -8.24 -1.98
C ASP A 194 -2.97 -7.02 -2.93
N TYR A 195 -2.17 -6.01 -2.60
CA TYR A 195 -2.01 -4.77 -3.37
C TYR A 195 -0.68 -4.73 -4.14
N TRP A 196 -0.09 -5.89 -4.42
CA TRP A 196 1.12 -5.96 -5.21
C TRP A 196 0.83 -5.89 -6.71
N ILE A 197 1.69 -5.16 -7.42
CA ILE A 197 1.77 -5.20 -8.87
C ILE A 197 2.98 -6.05 -9.20
N PRO A 198 2.84 -7.12 -10.02
CA PRO A 198 3.91 -8.07 -10.31
C PRO A 198 5.16 -7.44 -10.92
N GLY A 199 6.29 -8.11 -10.75
CA GLY A 199 7.51 -7.82 -11.48
C GLY A 199 7.35 -8.10 -12.97
N VAL A 200 8.17 -7.41 -13.79
CA VAL A 200 8.21 -7.61 -15.25
C VAL A 200 9.61 -8.02 -15.66
N LEU A 201 9.71 -9.09 -16.46
CA LEU A 201 10.94 -9.56 -17.09
C LEU A 201 10.64 -9.87 -18.56
N ASN A 202 11.38 -9.26 -19.48
CA ASN A 202 11.18 -9.38 -20.94
C ASN A 202 9.73 -9.08 -21.37
N GLY A 203 9.09 -8.09 -20.73
CA GLY A 203 7.70 -7.68 -21.01
C GLY A 203 6.62 -8.56 -20.39
N GLU A 204 6.95 -9.64 -19.68
CA GLU A 204 6.00 -10.57 -19.07
C GLU A 204 5.99 -10.44 -17.54
N PHE A 205 4.81 -10.70 -16.92
CA PHE A 205 4.70 -10.80 -15.47
C PHE A 205 5.34 -12.09 -14.97
N VAL A 206 6.13 -11.97 -13.89
CA VAL A 206 6.92 -13.08 -13.33
C VAL A 206 6.75 -13.16 -11.81
N ASP A 207 6.93 -14.37 -11.28
CA ASP A 207 6.92 -14.65 -9.85
C ASP A 207 8.28 -14.31 -9.25
N ILE A 208 8.33 -13.38 -8.30
CA ILE A 208 9.57 -12.83 -7.74
C ILE A 208 9.57 -12.93 -6.22
N GLU A 209 10.67 -13.45 -5.66
CA GLU A 209 10.91 -13.38 -4.22
C GLU A 209 11.36 -11.97 -3.83
N LEU A 210 10.63 -11.37 -2.87
CA LEU A 210 11.00 -10.14 -2.20
C LEU A 210 11.48 -10.42 -0.78
N ILE A 211 12.38 -9.58 -0.28
CA ILE A 211 12.81 -9.57 1.11
C ILE A 211 12.45 -8.20 1.70
N TYR A 212 11.64 -8.20 2.75
CA TYR A 212 11.18 -6.98 3.39
C TYR A 212 11.62 -6.93 4.86
N PRO A 213 12.32 -5.84 5.29
CA PRO A 213 12.75 -5.67 6.67
C PRO A 213 11.63 -5.08 7.53
N ILE A 214 11.27 -5.74 8.62
CA ILE A 214 10.41 -5.22 9.67
C ILE A 214 11.28 -4.77 10.83
N SER A 215 11.20 -3.49 11.17
CA SER A 215 12.03 -2.91 12.24
C SER A 215 11.22 -2.71 13.51
N PHE A 216 11.66 -3.34 14.60
CA PHE A 216 11.15 -3.13 15.94
C PHE A 216 12.11 -2.24 16.71
N ARG A 217 11.64 -1.07 17.15
CA ARG A 217 12.41 -0.15 17.98
C ARG A 217 11.82 -0.15 19.37
N ASN A 218 12.67 -0.40 20.37
CA ASN A 218 12.29 -0.23 21.76
C ASN A 218 12.45 1.26 22.10
N GLU A 219 11.34 1.97 22.20
CA GLU A 219 11.32 3.36 22.68
C GLU A 219 11.17 3.32 24.21
N MET A 220 12.28 3.00 24.93
CA MET A 220 12.37 3.26 26.36
C MET A 220 13.01 4.61 26.61
#